data_2c4aae6be87aa5c850f02f5a7b04ad81
#
_entry.id   2c4aae6be87aa5c850f02f5a7b04ad81
#
_cell.length_a   1.000
_cell.length_b   1.000
_cell.length_c   1.000
_cell.angle_alpha   90.00
_cell.angle_beta   90.00
_cell.angle_gamma   90.00
#
_symmetry.space_group_name_H-M   'P 1'
#
loop_
_entity.id
_entity.type
_entity.pdbx_description
1 polymer ?
#
loop_
_entity_poly.entity_id
_entity_poly.type
_entity_poly.pdbx_seq_one_letter_code
_entity_poly.pdbx_strand_id
1 'polypeptide(L)'
;MADKPAARPSLRLIAGDLVTSLAQDVAEIAEAALTGKSSAADAGTSAVTIGEEEKPQARTVAVIGGGISGLAAAWSIVRDRNFDADVIVYEASPSVGGKLRLNELEGLSLDAGAESILAVRPEAIALAKSVGLTSSIVNPATSSAAVVSDGVLRPLPTGLISGIPTDLRALAASNVMSLPGLMRIPLDHVLPQTTIPGDVSVGDYVATRMGREVVDRLVEPMLGGVYAGRAEELSLE
;
A
#
# COMPACT_ATOMS: atom_id res chain seq x y z
N MET A 1 36.11 27.93 17.58
CA MET A 1 34.64 27.75 17.77
C MET A 1 34.31 26.34 17.28
N ALA A 2 34.10 25.41 18.18
CA ALA A 2 33.77 24.05 17.80
C ALA A 2 32.27 23.98 17.44
N ASP A 3 32.02 23.60 16.24
CA ASP A 3 30.67 23.38 15.70
C ASP A 3 29.97 22.30 16.55
N LYS A 4 28.92 22.71 17.25
CA LYS A 4 28.13 21.81 18.09
C LYS A 4 27.30 20.92 17.17
N PRO A 5 27.42 19.57 17.23
CA PRO A 5 26.67 18.73 16.33
C PRO A 5 25.18 19.01 16.50
N ALA A 6 24.50 19.26 15.38
CA ALA A 6 23.05 19.38 15.31
C ALA A 6 22.41 18.15 15.99
N ALA A 7 21.41 18.41 16.83
CA ALA A 7 20.66 17.34 17.48
C ALA A 7 20.09 16.43 16.38
N ARG A 8 20.33 15.13 16.48
CA ARG A 8 19.78 14.17 15.51
C ARG A 8 18.25 14.11 15.69
N PRO A 9 17.48 14.10 14.60
CA PRO A 9 16.03 13.91 14.69
C PRO A 9 15.72 12.62 15.47
N SER A 10 14.75 12.70 16.38
CA SER A 10 14.32 11.56 17.18
C SER A 10 13.10 10.90 16.52
N LEU A 11 13.04 9.58 16.60
CA LEU A 11 11.87 8.80 16.22
C LEU A 11 11.28 8.19 17.49
N ARG A 12 10.00 8.44 17.75
CA ARG A 12 9.26 7.81 18.84
C ARG A 12 8.09 7.00 18.27
N LEU A 13 7.87 5.85 18.86
CA LEU A 13 6.75 4.98 18.55
C LEU A 13 5.81 4.91 19.75
N ILE A 14 4.53 5.15 19.52
CA ILE A 14 3.46 5.01 20.51
C ILE A 14 2.46 4.02 19.95
N ALA A 15 2.26 2.89 20.62
CA ALA A 15 1.33 1.85 20.21
C ALA A 15 0.38 1.49 21.37
N GLY A 16 -0.84 1.05 21.04
CA GLY A 16 -1.84 0.57 22.00
C GLY A 16 -2.88 1.60 22.41
N ASP A 17 -3.59 1.33 23.52
CA ASP A 17 -4.81 2.04 23.95
C ASP A 17 -4.65 3.54 24.20
N LEU A 18 -3.43 4.01 24.46
CA LEU A 18 -3.12 5.43 24.64
C LEU A 18 -3.38 6.25 23.36
N VAL A 19 -3.29 5.61 22.20
CA VAL A 19 -3.48 6.25 20.88
C VAL A 19 -4.93 6.64 20.65
N THR A 20 -5.88 5.86 21.17
CA THR A 20 -7.31 6.16 20.99
C THR A 20 -7.70 7.46 21.74
N SER A 21 -7.13 7.69 22.91
CA SER A 21 -7.33 8.93 23.68
C SER A 21 -6.68 10.13 22.99
N LEU A 22 -5.42 9.98 22.55
CA LEU A 22 -4.69 11.04 21.85
C LEU A 22 -5.26 11.37 20.47
N ALA A 23 -5.85 10.41 19.76
CA ALA A 23 -6.52 10.65 18.49
C ALA A 23 -7.78 11.51 18.67
N GLN A 24 -8.49 11.35 19.78
CA GLN A 24 -9.61 12.22 20.14
C GLN A 24 -9.13 13.64 20.46
N ASP A 25 -8.07 13.80 21.24
CA ASP A 25 -7.47 15.09 21.57
C ASP A 25 -6.96 15.84 20.32
N VAL A 26 -6.32 15.12 19.38
CA VAL A 26 -5.86 15.69 18.10
C VAL A 26 -7.03 16.09 17.19
N ALA A 27 -8.11 15.32 17.18
CA ALA A 27 -9.33 15.66 16.44
C ALA A 27 -9.98 16.93 17.01
N GLU A 28 -10.03 17.07 18.33
CA GLU A 28 -10.57 18.25 19.02
C GLU A 28 -9.72 19.50 18.74
N ILE A 29 -8.38 19.38 18.76
CA ILE A 29 -7.47 20.47 18.42
C ILE A 29 -7.60 20.88 16.94
N ALA A 30 -7.75 19.91 16.03
CA ALA A 30 -7.97 20.18 14.61
C ALA A 30 -9.32 20.85 14.34
N GLU A 31 -10.37 20.44 15.03
CA GLU A 31 -11.69 21.05 14.92
C GLU A 31 -11.73 22.47 15.53
N ALA A 32 -11.04 22.70 16.64
CA ALA A 32 -10.87 24.02 17.24
C ALA A 32 -10.10 24.98 16.31
N ALA A 33 -9.06 24.49 15.63
CA ALA A 33 -8.29 25.26 14.66
C ALA A 33 -9.09 25.61 13.40
N LEU A 34 -9.96 24.70 12.94
CA LEU A 34 -10.84 24.91 11.78
C LEU A 34 -12.04 25.83 12.10
N THR A 35 -12.53 25.84 13.33
CA THR A 35 -13.71 26.61 13.74
C THR A 35 -13.38 27.99 14.34
N GLY A 36 -12.10 28.32 14.51
CA GLY A 36 -11.65 29.63 15.01
C GLY A 36 -12.08 29.94 16.46
N LYS A 37 -12.49 28.94 17.24
CA LYS A 37 -12.81 29.11 18.68
C LYS A 37 -11.54 28.91 19.51
N SER A 38 -10.77 29.99 19.65
CA SER A 38 -9.74 30.10 20.68
C SER A 38 -10.42 30.37 22.01
N SER A 39 -10.34 29.41 22.91
CA SER A 39 -10.67 29.64 24.34
C SER A 39 -9.50 30.43 24.94
N ALA A 40 -9.64 31.74 24.99
CA ALA A 40 -8.76 32.59 25.76
C ALA A 40 -9.15 32.46 27.23
N ALA A 41 -8.37 31.74 28.02
CA ALA A 41 -8.39 31.86 29.47
C ALA A 41 -7.31 32.83 29.91
N ASP A 42 -7.78 33.92 30.43
CA ASP A 42 -7.16 35.04 31.09
C ASP A 42 -6.15 34.65 32.18
N ALA A 43 -4.95 35.24 32.12
CA ALA A 43 -4.17 35.55 33.33
C ALA A 43 -3.09 36.60 32.98
N GLY A 44 -3.36 37.81 33.42
CA GLY A 44 -2.36 38.86 33.40
C GLY A 44 -1.22 38.60 34.37
N THR A 45 -0.07 39.06 34.01
CA THR A 45 0.83 39.95 34.81
C THR A 45 2.15 40.05 34.07
N SER A 46 2.50 41.28 33.72
CA SER A 46 3.80 41.68 33.16
C SER A 46 4.97 41.31 34.06
N ALA A 47 5.93 40.61 33.48
CA ALA A 47 7.32 40.73 33.86
C ALA A 47 8.14 40.76 32.55
N VAL A 48 8.69 41.95 32.24
CA VAL A 48 9.66 42.10 31.15
C VAL A 48 10.94 41.40 31.60
N THR A 49 11.24 40.24 31.06
CA THR A 49 12.55 39.61 31.15
C THR A 49 13.23 39.77 29.79
N ILE A 50 14.31 40.50 29.76
CA ILE A 50 15.13 40.76 28.59
C ILE A 50 15.92 39.49 28.29
N GLY A 51 15.70 38.95 27.08
CA GLY A 51 16.71 38.20 26.29
C GLY A 51 17.05 36.80 26.78
N GLU A 52 16.11 35.84 26.64
CA GLU A 52 16.50 34.49 26.25
C GLU A 52 16.21 34.38 24.77
N GLU A 53 17.24 34.13 23.96
CA GLU A 53 17.07 33.69 22.56
C GLU A 53 16.20 32.44 22.59
N GLU A 54 14.96 32.58 22.13
CA GLU A 54 14.04 31.47 21.90
C GLU A 54 14.75 30.47 21.00
N LYS A 55 15.21 29.34 21.57
CA LYS A 55 15.67 28.21 20.78
C LYS A 55 14.58 27.89 19.76
N PRO A 56 14.92 27.79 18.48
CA PRO A 56 13.92 27.38 17.49
C PRO A 56 13.26 26.12 17.98
N GLN A 57 11.96 26.21 18.19
CA GLN A 57 11.15 25.11 18.69
C GLN A 57 11.25 23.97 17.65
N ALA A 58 11.83 22.84 18.03
CA ALA A 58 11.98 21.71 17.15
C ALA A 58 10.58 21.33 16.61
N ARG A 59 10.46 21.22 15.30
CA ARG A 59 9.20 20.82 14.65
C ARG A 59 8.86 19.41 15.09
N THR A 60 7.60 19.16 15.40
CA THR A 60 7.10 17.82 15.68
C THR A 60 6.20 17.38 14.53
N VAL A 61 6.47 16.21 14.00
CA VAL A 61 5.64 15.57 12.95
C VAL A 61 4.98 14.35 13.53
N ALA A 62 3.65 14.32 13.52
CA ALA A 62 2.85 13.17 13.90
C ALA A 62 2.52 12.33 12.65
N VAL A 63 2.86 11.05 12.68
CA VAL A 63 2.50 10.07 11.65
C VAL A 63 1.45 9.14 12.23
N ILE A 64 0.26 9.13 11.64
CA ILE A 64 -0.84 8.30 12.10
C ILE A 64 -0.87 7.00 11.30
N GLY A 65 -0.72 5.88 12.01
CA GLY A 65 -0.65 4.52 11.47
C GLY A 65 0.79 4.01 11.34
N GLY A 66 1.08 2.90 12.05
CA GLY A 66 2.37 2.20 12.06
C GLY A 66 2.45 1.08 11.02
N GLY A 67 1.65 1.10 9.97
CA GLY A 67 1.81 0.22 8.81
C GLY A 67 2.98 0.64 7.93
N ILE A 68 3.22 -0.12 6.83
CA ILE A 68 4.36 0.12 5.93
C ILE A 68 4.42 1.57 5.40
N SER A 69 3.26 2.16 5.08
CA SER A 69 3.20 3.53 4.55
C SER A 69 3.62 4.57 5.58
N GLY A 70 3.09 4.47 6.82
CA GLY A 70 3.45 5.39 7.90
C GLY A 70 4.90 5.24 8.32
N LEU A 71 5.40 4.01 8.45
CA LEU A 71 6.80 3.76 8.78
C LEU A 71 7.74 4.24 7.68
N ALA A 72 7.39 4.08 6.40
CA ALA A 72 8.17 4.61 5.28
C ALA A 72 8.20 6.13 5.27
N ALA A 73 7.08 6.80 5.56
CA ALA A 73 7.01 8.25 5.68
C ALA A 73 7.89 8.75 6.83
N ALA A 74 7.75 8.16 8.02
CA ALA A 74 8.57 8.49 9.18
C ALA A 74 10.07 8.30 8.90
N TRP A 75 10.44 7.18 8.28
CA TRP A 75 11.81 6.88 7.87
C TRP A 75 12.36 7.92 6.89
N SER A 76 11.58 8.32 5.91
CA SER A 76 11.97 9.33 4.92
C SER A 76 12.26 10.69 5.57
N ILE A 77 11.41 11.11 6.51
CA ILE A 77 11.57 12.37 7.24
C ILE A 77 12.82 12.35 8.11
N VAL A 78 13.03 11.28 8.89
CA VAL A 78 14.19 11.15 9.78
C VAL A 78 15.51 11.11 9.01
N ARG A 79 15.50 10.60 7.77
CA ARG A 79 16.69 10.56 6.91
C ARG A 79 16.99 11.85 6.17
N ASP A 80 16.03 12.72 6.02
CA ASP A 80 16.24 14.00 5.34
C ASP A 80 17.03 14.95 6.24
N ARG A 81 18.28 15.18 5.85
CA ARG A 81 19.20 16.07 6.59
C ARG A 81 18.78 17.54 6.56
N ASN A 82 17.90 17.91 5.63
CA ASN A 82 17.40 19.27 5.50
C ASN A 82 16.14 19.50 6.34
N PHE A 83 15.62 18.45 6.97
CA PHE A 83 14.40 18.50 7.76
C PHE A 83 14.70 18.11 9.21
N ASP A 84 14.78 19.11 10.07
CA ASP A 84 14.99 18.93 11.52
C ASP A 84 13.62 18.87 12.21
N ALA A 85 13.21 17.66 12.61
CA ALA A 85 11.95 17.43 13.31
C ALA A 85 12.02 16.18 14.17
N ASP A 86 11.30 16.23 15.28
CA ASP A 86 10.95 15.03 16.05
C ASP A 86 9.78 14.32 15.37
N VAL A 87 9.93 13.05 15.06
CA VAL A 87 8.87 12.24 14.42
C VAL A 87 8.26 11.29 15.42
N ILE A 88 6.93 11.36 15.56
CA ILE A 88 6.15 10.48 16.44
C ILE A 88 5.21 9.67 15.57
N VAL A 89 5.30 8.34 15.65
CA VAL A 89 4.37 7.42 14.96
C VAL A 89 3.36 6.90 15.98
N TYR A 90 2.09 7.09 15.68
CA TYR A 90 0.95 6.61 16.48
C TYR A 90 0.35 5.38 15.79
N GLU A 91 0.24 4.28 16.52
CA GLU A 91 -0.34 3.02 16.03
C GLU A 91 -1.44 2.54 16.98
N ALA A 92 -2.64 2.29 16.44
CA ALA A 92 -3.80 1.87 17.24
C ALA A 92 -3.68 0.44 17.74
N SER A 93 -2.99 -0.43 16.99
CA SER A 93 -2.78 -1.81 17.40
C SER A 93 -1.59 -1.94 18.37
N PRO A 94 -1.48 -3.05 19.14
CA PRO A 94 -0.37 -3.29 20.07
C PRO A 94 1.01 -3.37 19.39
N SER A 95 1.05 -3.58 18.07
CA SER A 95 2.30 -3.73 17.29
C SER A 95 2.23 -2.98 15.97
N VAL A 96 3.38 -2.52 15.52
CA VAL A 96 3.54 -1.95 14.17
C VAL A 96 3.60 -3.04 13.11
N GLY A 97 3.49 -2.65 11.84
CA GLY A 97 3.55 -3.52 10.66
C GLY A 97 2.26 -3.50 9.84
N GLY A 98 1.12 -3.32 10.47
CA GLY A 98 -0.17 -3.28 9.78
C GLY A 98 -0.47 -4.59 9.04
N LYS A 99 -0.44 -4.56 7.71
CA LYS A 99 -0.62 -5.74 6.84
C LYS A 99 0.61 -6.66 6.79
N LEU A 100 1.78 -6.20 7.24
CA LEU A 100 2.98 -7.03 7.38
C LEU A 100 2.94 -7.67 8.77
N ARG A 101 2.47 -8.90 8.85
CA ARG A 101 2.33 -9.65 10.11
C ARG A 101 2.93 -11.04 9.95
N LEU A 102 3.57 -11.48 11.02
CA LEU A 102 4.01 -12.86 11.17
C LEU A 102 3.12 -13.57 12.19
N ASN A 103 2.71 -14.79 11.89
CA ASN A 103 2.14 -15.73 12.84
C ASN A 103 3.12 -16.87 13.06
N GLU A 104 3.11 -17.41 14.26
CA GLU A 104 3.86 -18.61 14.59
C GLU A 104 2.92 -19.82 14.56
N LEU A 105 3.29 -20.84 13.79
CA LEU A 105 2.60 -22.11 13.73
C LEU A 105 3.61 -23.22 13.93
N GLU A 106 3.51 -23.95 15.04
CA GLU A 106 4.40 -25.06 15.39
C GLU A 106 5.90 -24.72 15.31
N GLY A 107 6.27 -23.50 15.74
CA GLY A 107 7.65 -23.02 15.71
C GLY A 107 8.13 -22.48 14.35
N LEU A 108 7.25 -22.40 13.38
CA LEU A 108 7.51 -21.78 12.07
C LEU A 108 6.88 -20.40 12.01
N SER A 109 7.65 -19.40 11.64
CA SER A 109 7.16 -18.06 11.35
C SER A 109 6.57 -18.03 9.93
N LEU A 110 5.30 -17.70 9.82
CA LEU A 110 4.56 -17.61 8.56
C LEU A 110 4.00 -16.21 8.38
N ASP A 111 4.05 -15.69 7.15
CA ASP A 111 3.37 -14.46 6.80
C ASP A 111 1.85 -14.61 6.96
N ALA A 112 1.24 -13.73 7.75
CA ALA A 112 -0.20 -13.73 8.02
C ALA A 112 -0.93 -12.60 7.28
N GLY A 113 -0.26 -11.94 6.37
CA GLY A 113 -0.77 -10.83 5.58
C GLY A 113 -0.09 -10.77 4.22
N ALA A 114 0.57 -9.66 3.92
CA ALA A 114 1.32 -9.52 2.67
C ALA A 114 2.62 -10.34 2.74
N GLU A 115 2.77 -11.32 1.87
CA GLU A 115 3.90 -12.26 1.84
C GLU A 115 4.92 -11.93 0.74
N SER A 116 4.57 -11.08 -0.22
CA SER A 116 5.45 -10.76 -1.34
C SER A 116 5.26 -9.33 -1.83
N ILE A 117 6.25 -8.85 -2.57
CA ILE A 117 6.22 -7.54 -3.24
C ILE A 117 6.43 -7.70 -4.74
N LEU A 118 5.74 -6.87 -5.52
CA LEU A 118 5.92 -6.85 -6.97
C LEU A 118 7.23 -6.15 -7.32
N ALA A 119 8.22 -6.89 -7.83
CA ALA A 119 9.53 -6.36 -8.19
C ALA A 119 9.49 -5.33 -9.35
N VAL A 120 8.41 -5.31 -10.12
CA VAL A 120 8.16 -4.29 -11.17
C VAL A 120 7.91 -2.90 -10.55
N ARG A 121 7.58 -2.81 -9.26
CA ARG A 121 7.48 -1.55 -8.51
C ARG A 121 8.78 -1.32 -7.73
N PRO A 122 9.60 -0.33 -8.11
CA PRO A 122 10.91 -0.13 -7.51
C PRO A 122 10.86 0.42 -6.09
N GLU A 123 9.76 1.03 -5.68
CA GLU A 123 9.64 1.79 -4.41
C GLU A 123 9.85 0.88 -3.19
N ALA A 124 9.21 -0.29 -3.17
CA ALA A 124 9.32 -1.23 -2.06
C ALA A 124 10.73 -1.85 -1.97
N ILE A 125 11.34 -2.16 -3.12
CA ILE A 125 12.72 -2.64 -3.19
C ILE A 125 13.70 -1.55 -2.71
N ALA A 126 13.48 -0.29 -3.12
CA ALA A 126 14.31 0.83 -2.69
C ALA A 126 14.19 1.06 -1.17
N LEU A 127 12.98 0.97 -0.61
CA LEU A 127 12.76 1.06 0.83
C LEU A 127 13.51 -0.06 1.57
N ALA A 128 13.33 -1.31 1.17
CA ALA A 128 14.00 -2.47 1.78
C ALA A 128 15.54 -2.30 1.76
N LYS A 129 16.11 -1.87 0.64
CA LYS A 129 17.54 -1.55 0.54
C LYS A 129 17.94 -0.42 1.48
N SER A 130 17.12 0.61 1.60
CA SER A 130 17.41 1.78 2.44
C SER A 130 17.46 1.46 3.94
N VAL A 131 16.76 0.44 4.38
CA VAL A 131 16.76 -0.05 5.77
C VAL A 131 17.72 -1.24 5.99
N GLY A 132 18.56 -1.57 4.99
CA GLY A 132 19.61 -2.58 5.13
C GLY A 132 19.19 -4.01 4.81
N LEU A 133 17.99 -4.23 4.25
CA LEU A 133 17.44 -5.56 3.95
C LEU A 133 17.83 -6.09 2.55
N THR A 134 18.88 -5.55 1.94
CA THR A 134 19.29 -5.96 0.57
C THR A 134 19.56 -7.46 0.44
N SER A 135 20.24 -8.05 1.43
CA SER A 135 20.56 -9.48 1.44
C SER A 135 19.38 -10.40 1.79
N SER A 136 18.31 -9.83 2.31
CA SER A 136 17.08 -10.56 2.68
C SER A 136 16.06 -10.61 1.54
N ILE A 137 16.31 -9.86 0.45
CA ILE A 137 15.44 -9.89 -0.73
C ILE A 137 15.74 -11.17 -1.51
N VAL A 138 14.74 -12.03 -1.62
CA VAL A 138 14.81 -13.27 -2.39
C VAL A 138 13.79 -13.25 -3.52
N ASN A 139 14.12 -13.91 -4.62
CA ASN A 139 13.17 -14.11 -5.72
C ASN A 139 12.57 -15.52 -5.61
N PRO A 140 11.35 -15.73 -6.11
CA PRO A 140 10.78 -17.07 -6.18
C PRO A 140 11.63 -17.98 -7.08
N ALA A 141 11.69 -19.27 -6.76
CA ALA A 141 12.45 -20.26 -7.53
C ALA A 141 11.88 -20.49 -8.94
N THR A 142 10.61 -20.13 -9.15
CA THR A 142 9.92 -20.24 -10.43
C THR A 142 9.00 -19.04 -10.66
N SER A 143 8.85 -18.64 -11.90
CA SER A 143 7.84 -17.66 -12.34
C SER A 143 6.60 -18.34 -12.92
N SER A 144 6.57 -19.68 -12.94
CA SER A 144 5.43 -20.44 -13.46
C SER A 144 4.28 -20.42 -12.47
N ALA A 145 3.09 -20.12 -12.95
CA ALA A 145 1.85 -20.19 -12.20
C ALA A 145 0.86 -21.12 -12.91
N ALA A 146 -0.10 -21.64 -12.17
CA ALA A 146 -1.14 -22.51 -12.71
C ALA A 146 -2.51 -22.11 -12.17
N VAL A 147 -3.55 -22.41 -12.90
CA VAL A 147 -4.94 -22.18 -12.54
C VAL A 147 -5.72 -23.49 -12.64
N VAL A 148 -6.69 -23.68 -11.76
CA VAL A 148 -7.65 -24.79 -11.89
C VAL A 148 -8.75 -24.38 -12.85
N SER A 149 -8.81 -25.06 -14.00
CA SER A 149 -9.85 -24.87 -15.01
C SER A 149 -10.54 -26.20 -15.30
N ASP A 150 -11.86 -26.24 -15.13
CA ASP A 150 -12.68 -27.47 -15.27
C ASP A 150 -12.17 -28.65 -14.42
N GLY A 151 -11.73 -28.36 -13.18
CA GLY A 151 -11.18 -29.34 -12.24
C GLY A 151 -9.77 -29.86 -12.57
N VAL A 152 -9.13 -29.31 -13.59
CA VAL A 152 -7.76 -29.67 -14.01
C VAL A 152 -6.81 -28.52 -13.76
N LEU A 153 -5.66 -28.81 -13.16
CA LEU A 153 -4.58 -27.82 -13.00
C LEU A 153 -3.90 -27.59 -14.36
N ARG A 154 -3.98 -26.36 -14.84
CA ARG A 154 -3.42 -25.94 -16.12
C ARG A 154 -2.40 -24.83 -15.93
N PRO A 155 -1.28 -24.82 -16.66
CA PRO A 155 -0.33 -23.74 -16.60
C PRO A 155 -0.98 -22.43 -17.10
N LEU A 156 -0.73 -21.32 -16.40
CA LEU A 156 -1.13 -20.02 -16.93
C LEU A 156 -0.33 -19.72 -18.21
N PRO A 157 -0.99 -19.23 -19.26
CA PRO A 157 -0.33 -18.87 -20.49
C PRO A 157 0.65 -17.71 -20.27
N THR A 158 1.72 -17.67 -21.04
CA THR A 158 2.59 -16.50 -21.10
C THR A 158 1.88 -15.33 -21.78
N GLY A 159 2.39 -14.11 -21.56
CA GLY A 159 1.83 -12.91 -22.19
C GLY A 159 0.49 -12.45 -21.56
N LEU A 160 0.30 -12.69 -20.27
CA LEU A 160 -0.81 -12.09 -19.51
C LEU A 160 -0.36 -10.76 -18.90
N ILE A 161 -1.18 -9.73 -19.06
CA ILE A 161 -1.06 -8.45 -18.36
C ILE A 161 -2.32 -8.28 -17.51
N SER A 162 -2.20 -8.39 -16.18
CA SER A 162 -3.33 -8.35 -15.24
C SER A 162 -4.48 -9.31 -15.62
N GLY A 163 -4.14 -10.49 -16.14
CA GLY A 163 -5.13 -11.46 -16.63
C GLY A 163 -5.60 -11.26 -18.07
N ILE A 164 -5.25 -10.14 -18.71
CA ILE A 164 -5.60 -9.89 -20.11
C ILE A 164 -4.61 -10.59 -21.03
N PRO A 165 -5.06 -11.49 -21.92
CA PRO A 165 -4.18 -12.22 -22.81
C PRO A 165 -3.67 -11.33 -23.95
N THR A 166 -2.35 -11.29 -24.16
CA THR A 166 -1.72 -10.60 -25.29
C THR A 166 -1.17 -11.56 -26.34
N ASP A 167 -1.04 -12.85 -26.00
CA ASP A 167 -0.60 -13.92 -26.91
C ASP A 167 -1.68 -15.01 -27.00
N LEU A 168 -2.46 -14.97 -28.08
CA LEU A 168 -3.53 -15.95 -28.33
C LEU A 168 -2.99 -17.36 -28.63
N ARG A 169 -1.75 -17.52 -29.10
CA ARG A 169 -1.17 -18.83 -29.34
C ARG A 169 -0.80 -19.51 -28.03
N ALA A 170 -0.15 -18.78 -27.14
CA ALA A 170 0.16 -19.26 -25.80
C ALA A 170 -1.12 -19.57 -25.01
N LEU A 171 -2.14 -18.73 -25.15
CA LEU A 171 -3.45 -18.96 -24.52
C LEU A 171 -4.10 -20.24 -25.05
N ALA A 172 -4.14 -20.45 -26.36
CA ALA A 172 -4.69 -21.67 -26.98
C ALA A 172 -3.94 -22.93 -26.53
N ALA A 173 -2.62 -22.86 -26.46
CA ALA A 173 -1.79 -23.99 -26.04
C ALA A 173 -1.97 -24.35 -24.55
N SER A 174 -2.36 -23.41 -23.71
CA SER A 174 -2.59 -23.64 -22.26
C SER A 174 -3.81 -24.49 -21.96
N ASN A 175 -4.77 -24.56 -22.89
CA ASN A 175 -6.09 -25.20 -22.71
C ASN A 175 -6.90 -24.63 -21.51
N VAL A 176 -6.62 -23.44 -21.06
CA VAL A 176 -7.37 -22.77 -19.98
C VAL A 176 -8.74 -22.33 -20.48
N MET A 177 -8.83 -21.91 -21.75
CA MET A 177 -10.04 -21.40 -22.39
C MET A 177 -10.73 -22.45 -23.27
N SER A 178 -12.04 -22.34 -23.37
CA SER A 178 -12.80 -23.09 -24.37
C SER A 178 -12.54 -22.53 -25.78
N LEU A 179 -12.83 -23.36 -26.82
CA LEU A 179 -12.70 -22.87 -28.20
C LEU A 179 -13.62 -21.67 -28.51
N PRO A 180 -14.90 -21.64 -28.08
CA PRO A 180 -15.73 -20.45 -28.23
C PRO A 180 -15.16 -19.22 -27.51
N GLY A 181 -14.63 -19.38 -26.30
CA GLY A 181 -13.98 -18.30 -25.55
C GLY A 181 -12.76 -17.73 -26.28
N LEU A 182 -11.89 -18.60 -26.82
CA LEU A 182 -10.75 -18.19 -27.63
C LEU A 182 -11.18 -17.41 -28.88
N MET A 183 -12.21 -17.84 -29.57
CA MET A 183 -12.72 -17.18 -30.78
C MET A 183 -13.39 -15.83 -30.48
N ARG A 184 -13.81 -15.59 -29.24
CA ARG A 184 -14.43 -14.34 -28.82
C ARG A 184 -13.41 -13.19 -28.66
N ILE A 185 -12.18 -13.50 -28.24
CA ILE A 185 -11.16 -12.49 -27.91
C ILE A 185 -10.77 -11.61 -29.11
N PRO A 186 -10.50 -12.15 -30.32
CA PRO A 186 -10.16 -11.32 -31.48
C PRO A 186 -11.23 -10.33 -31.89
N LEU A 187 -12.48 -10.54 -31.50
CA LEU A 187 -13.57 -9.60 -31.80
C LEU A 187 -13.37 -8.24 -31.15
N ASP A 188 -12.56 -8.16 -30.11
CA ASP A 188 -12.18 -6.91 -29.47
C ASP A 188 -11.57 -5.90 -30.44
N HIS A 189 -10.84 -6.37 -31.44
CA HIS A 189 -10.23 -5.51 -32.48
C HIS A 189 -11.22 -4.88 -33.43
N VAL A 190 -12.41 -5.48 -33.60
CA VAL A 190 -13.44 -5.00 -34.54
C VAL A 190 -14.64 -4.38 -33.83
N LEU A 191 -14.76 -4.56 -32.53
CA LEU A 191 -15.80 -3.92 -31.75
C LEU A 191 -15.53 -2.40 -31.64
N PRO A 192 -16.58 -1.56 -31.71
CA PRO A 192 -16.43 -0.14 -31.47
C PRO A 192 -15.88 0.11 -30.06
N GLN A 193 -15.27 1.29 -29.87
CA GLN A 193 -14.80 1.70 -28.55
C GLN A 193 -15.97 1.69 -27.55
N THR A 194 -15.76 1.07 -26.40
CA THR A 194 -16.75 1.08 -25.33
C THR A 194 -16.73 2.44 -24.67
N THR A 195 -17.86 3.16 -24.73
CA THR A 195 -18.04 4.37 -23.96
C THR A 195 -18.27 3.99 -22.50
N ILE A 196 -17.44 4.49 -21.60
CA ILE A 196 -17.54 4.26 -20.16
C ILE A 196 -18.26 5.47 -19.56
N PRO A 197 -19.55 5.38 -19.21
CA PRO A 197 -20.27 6.46 -18.54
C PRO A 197 -20.04 6.36 -17.01
N GLY A 198 -18.96 6.95 -16.52
CA GLY A 198 -18.59 6.87 -15.11
C GLY A 198 -17.71 5.67 -14.78
N ASP A 199 -17.60 5.34 -13.49
CA ASP A 199 -16.80 4.21 -13.00
C ASP A 199 -17.43 2.87 -13.42
N VAL A 200 -16.62 2.00 -13.99
CA VAL A 200 -17.00 0.65 -14.46
C VAL A 200 -16.06 -0.36 -13.81
N SER A 201 -16.58 -1.52 -13.45
CA SER A 201 -15.74 -2.60 -12.93
C SER A 201 -14.81 -3.17 -14.01
N VAL A 202 -13.62 -3.61 -13.60
CA VAL A 202 -12.68 -4.32 -14.48
C VAL A 202 -13.35 -5.56 -15.07
N GLY A 203 -14.09 -6.32 -14.24
CA GLY A 203 -14.79 -7.52 -14.66
C GLY A 203 -15.81 -7.27 -15.76
N ASP A 204 -16.68 -6.26 -15.59
CA ASP A 204 -17.71 -5.95 -16.59
C ASP A 204 -17.11 -5.39 -17.88
N TYR A 205 -16.08 -4.54 -17.77
CA TYR A 205 -15.40 -4.03 -18.96
C TYR A 205 -14.78 -5.15 -19.79
N VAL A 206 -14.01 -6.04 -19.15
CA VAL A 206 -13.38 -7.17 -19.85
C VAL A 206 -14.40 -8.15 -20.39
N ALA A 207 -15.46 -8.45 -19.63
CA ALA A 207 -16.54 -9.32 -20.10
C ALA A 207 -17.20 -8.79 -21.37
N THR A 208 -17.46 -7.49 -21.42
CA THR A 208 -18.05 -6.82 -22.60
C THR A 208 -17.13 -6.90 -23.81
N ARG A 209 -15.85 -6.70 -23.64
CA ARG A 209 -14.86 -6.67 -24.71
C ARG A 209 -14.42 -8.06 -25.17
N MET A 210 -14.01 -8.91 -24.24
CA MET A 210 -13.34 -10.19 -24.52
C MET A 210 -14.18 -11.41 -24.16
N GLY A 211 -15.28 -11.21 -23.47
CA GLY A 211 -16.17 -12.28 -23.01
C GLY A 211 -15.96 -12.69 -21.57
N ARG A 212 -17.02 -13.22 -20.97
CA ARG A 212 -17.06 -13.59 -19.54
C ARG A 212 -16.01 -14.65 -19.18
N GLU A 213 -15.72 -15.58 -20.06
CA GLU A 213 -14.77 -16.65 -19.80
C GLU A 213 -13.34 -16.14 -19.56
N VAL A 214 -12.94 -15.02 -20.20
CA VAL A 214 -11.65 -14.36 -19.91
C VAL A 214 -11.65 -13.84 -18.47
N VAL A 215 -12.74 -13.26 -18.00
CA VAL A 215 -12.84 -12.80 -16.61
C VAL A 215 -12.72 -14.00 -15.67
N ASP A 216 -13.54 -15.00 -15.83
CA ASP A 216 -13.66 -16.11 -14.87
C ASP A 216 -12.40 -16.98 -14.80
N ARG A 217 -11.68 -17.16 -15.92
CA ARG A 217 -10.54 -18.10 -16.00
C ARG A 217 -9.17 -17.45 -15.96
N LEU A 218 -9.07 -16.14 -16.22
CA LEU A 218 -7.79 -15.44 -16.27
C LEU A 218 -7.75 -14.22 -15.35
N VAL A 219 -8.70 -13.29 -15.50
CA VAL A 219 -8.69 -12.02 -14.75
C VAL A 219 -8.97 -12.25 -13.27
N GLU A 220 -10.04 -12.97 -12.96
CA GLU A 220 -10.46 -13.25 -11.59
C GLU A 220 -9.38 -14.00 -10.77
N PRO A 221 -8.78 -15.11 -11.27
CA PRO A 221 -7.71 -15.77 -10.53
C PRO A 221 -6.47 -14.91 -10.30
N MET A 222 -6.14 -14.03 -11.23
CA MET A 222 -4.98 -13.15 -11.08
C MET A 222 -5.25 -11.94 -10.20
N LEU A 223 -6.33 -11.20 -10.45
CA LEU A 223 -6.66 -10.00 -9.69
C LEU A 223 -7.21 -10.34 -8.31
N GLY A 224 -8.06 -11.36 -8.21
CA GLY A 224 -8.58 -11.84 -6.93
C GLY A 224 -7.48 -12.30 -5.98
N GLY A 225 -6.45 -12.97 -6.48
CA GLY A 225 -5.28 -13.37 -5.71
C GLY A 225 -4.43 -12.18 -5.23
N VAL A 226 -4.32 -11.13 -6.04
CA VAL A 226 -3.50 -9.93 -5.70
C VAL A 226 -4.25 -8.97 -4.79
N TYR A 227 -5.52 -8.71 -5.09
CA TYR A 227 -6.31 -7.67 -4.41
C TYR A 227 -7.24 -8.22 -3.33
N ALA A 228 -7.34 -9.55 -3.19
CA ALA A 228 -8.28 -10.24 -2.29
C ALA A 228 -9.73 -9.78 -2.46
N GLY A 229 -10.12 -9.45 -3.69
CA GLY A 229 -11.43 -8.95 -4.09
C GLY A 229 -11.86 -9.55 -5.43
N ARG A 230 -13.08 -9.28 -5.84
CA ARG A 230 -13.62 -9.75 -7.11
C ARG A 230 -13.35 -8.75 -8.22
N ALA A 231 -13.14 -9.24 -9.45
CA ALA A 231 -12.92 -8.37 -10.61
C ALA A 231 -14.10 -7.41 -10.88
N GLU A 232 -15.31 -7.79 -10.49
CA GLU A 232 -16.52 -6.95 -10.56
C GLU A 232 -16.55 -5.81 -9.52
N GLU A 233 -15.71 -5.87 -8.47
CA GLU A 233 -15.63 -4.87 -7.41
C GLU A 233 -14.43 -3.93 -7.59
N LEU A 234 -13.55 -4.24 -8.54
CA LEU A 234 -12.38 -3.42 -8.85
C LEU A 234 -12.75 -2.35 -9.88
N SER A 235 -12.53 -1.10 -9.53
CA SER A 235 -12.69 0.04 -10.43
C SER A 235 -11.67 -0.01 -11.57
N LEU A 236 -12.08 0.42 -12.75
CA LEU A 236 -11.21 0.58 -13.91
C LEU A 236 -10.44 1.92 -13.87
N GLU A 237 -10.84 2.88 -13.02
CA GLU A 237 -10.21 4.18 -12.81
C GLU A 237 -8.98 4.14 -11.89
#